data_c0735f60ceb0509bd1dc4c782ea6c60d
#
_entry.id   c0735f60ceb0509bd1dc4c782ea6c60d
#
_cell.length_a   1.000
_cell.length_b   1.000
_cell.length_c   1.000
_cell.angle_alpha   90.00
_cell.angle_beta   90.00
_cell.angle_gamma   90.00
#
_symmetry.space_group_name_H-M   'P 1'
#
loop_
_entity.id
_entity.type
_entity.pdbx_description
1 polymer ?
#
loop_
_entity_poly.entity_id
_entity_poly.type
_entity_poly.pdbx_seq_one_letter_code
_entity_poly.pdbx_strand_id
1 'polypeptide(L)'
;MTMANGVYPVHNNIFKINTSGRSGEQGNLVLIKDLTTFGVSVEGTNEEWYPLDQEGWARQANTGKKMSISFSGKRHFGDPGNDYIAGMITKTGKDCETSFEWTLPDGSKLAGNCIINLTNPGGGDSTSLMALEFELLFDGKPTYTPAAE
;
A
#
# COMPACT_ATOMS: atom_id res chain seq x y z
N MET A 1 20.66 5.57 -10.58
CA MET A 1 20.28 6.10 -11.88
C MET A 1 18.86 6.66 -11.87
N THR A 2 18.69 7.86 -12.37
CA THR A 2 17.39 8.52 -12.43
C THR A 2 16.67 8.10 -13.70
N MET A 3 15.38 7.82 -13.60
CA MET A 3 14.57 7.54 -14.78
C MET A 3 14.17 8.83 -15.45
N ALA A 4 13.95 8.78 -16.74
CA ALA A 4 13.53 9.97 -17.50
C ALA A 4 12.18 10.46 -17.01
N ASN A 5 11.97 11.75 -17.04
CA ASN A 5 10.69 12.36 -16.71
C ASN A 5 9.64 11.96 -17.74
N GLY A 6 8.40 11.82 -17.29
CA GLY A 6 7.31 11.48 -18.19
C GLY A 6 6.22 10.68 -17.52
N VAL A 7 5.42 10.07 -18.34
CA VAL A 7 4.30 9.24 -17.91
C VAL A 7 4.69 7.78 -18.09
N TYR A 8 4.45 6.98 -17.06
CA TYR A 8 4.87 5.58 -17.05
C TYR A 8 3.67 4.65 -16.96
N PRO A 9 3.78 3.44 -17.54
CA PRO A 9 2.74 2.44 -17.35
C PRO A 9 2.69 1.97 -15.89
N VAL A 10 1.51 1.55 -15.48
CA VAL A 10 1.29 1.10 -14.10
C VAL A 10 2.16 -0.09 -13.73
N HIS A 11 2.47 -0.97 -14.70
CA HIS A 11 3.25 -2.17 -14.41
C HIS A 11 4.69 -1.89 -14.00
N ASN A 12 5.14 -0.65 -14.11
CA ASN A 12 6.48 -0.27 -13.65
C ASN A 12 6.55 -0.05 -12.13
N ASN A 13 5.42 -0.11 -11.43
CA ASN A 13 5.39 -0.05 -9.98
C ASN A 13 5.72 -1.42 -9.39
N ILE A 14 6.47 -1.43 -8.29
CA ILE A 14 6.88 -2.66 -7.63
C ILE A 14 6.45 -2.60 -6.17
N PHE A 15 5.80 -3.66 -5.71
CA PHE A 15 5.34 -3.76 -4.33
C PHE A 15 5.99 -4.95 -3.65
N LYS A 16 6.51 -4.71 -2.45
CA LYS A 16 7.12 -5.75 -1.62
C LYS A 16 6.48 -5.74 -0.25
N ILE A 17 6.41 -6.89 0.37
CA ILE A 17 5.86 -7.06 1.70
C ILE A 17 6.88 -7.78 2.58
N ASN A 18 6.94 -7.40 3.85
CA ASN A 18 7.86 -8.03 4.80
C ASN A 18 7.17 -9.26 5.39
N THR A 19 7.73 -10.43 5.13
CA THR A 19 7.15 -11.70 5.58
C THR A 19 7.46 -12.01 7.05
N SER A 20 8.30 -11.19 7.69
CA SER A 20 8.62 -11.35 9.11
C SER A 20 7.86 -10.38 10.02
N GLY A 21 6.90 -9.63 9.48
CA GLY A 21 6.18 -8.64 10.25
C GLY A 21 7.01 -7.38 10.48
N ARG A 22 6.56 -6.54 11.41
CA ARG A 22 7.21 -5.26 11.68
C ARG A 22 8.57 -5.37 12.33
N SER A 23 8.77 -6.41 13.13
CA SER A 23 10.02 -6.62 13.84
C SER A 23 11.05 -7.31 12.97
N GLY A 24 10.69 -7.73 11.77
CA GLY A 24 11.60 -8.42 10.87
C GLY A 24 12.59 -7.48 10.20
N GLU A 25 13.63 -8.05 9.66
CA GLU A 25 14.66 -7.31 8.96
C GLU A 25 14.21 -6.93 7.55
N GLN A 26 14.81 -5.88 7.02
CA GLN A 26 14.53 -5.42 5.65
C GLN A 26 14.83 -6.49 4.61
N GLY A 27 15.74 -7.41 4.90
CA GLY A 27 16.06 -8.51 3.99
C GLY A 27 14.92 -9.47 3.74
N ASN A 28 13.86 -9.41 4.54
CA ASN A 28 12.69 -10.28 4.36
C ASN A 28 11.60 -9.64 3.51
N LEU A 29 11.86 -8.48 2.93
CA LEU A 29 10.97 -7.87 1.94
C LEU A 29 11.00 -8.70 0.67
N VAL A 30 9.84 -9.19 0.25
CA VAL A 30 9.71 -10.02 -0.95
C VAL A 30 8.67 -9.43 -1.87
N LEU A 31 8.89 -9.62 -3.17
CA LEU A 31 7.96 -9.16 -4.19
C LEU A 31 6.63 -9.92 -4.08
N ILE A 32 5.54 -9.20 -4.30
CA ILE A 32 4.21 -9.82 -4.39
C ILE A 32 3.93 -10.04 -5.87
N LYS A 33 3.87 -11.29 -6.29
CA LYS A 33 3.65 -11.62 -7.70
C LYS A 33 2.17 -11.65 -8.08
N ASP A 34 1.92 -11.45 -9.35
CA ASP A 34 0.61 -11.59 -9.99
C ASP A 34 -0.45 -10.60 -9.51
N LEU A 35 0.00 -9.43 -9.07
CA LEU A 35 -0.91 -8.32 -8.87
C LEU A 35 -1.24 -7.69 -10.21
N THR A 36 -2.52 -7.45 -10.48
CA THR A 36 -2.97 -6.92 -11.76
C THR A 36 -3.42 -5.47 -11.69
N THR A 37 -3.88 -5.03 -10.52
CA THR A 37 -4.45 -3.70 -10.34
C THR A 37 -4.17 -3.22 -8.93
N PHE A 38 -3.90 -1.93 -8.78
CA PHE A 38 -3.89 -1.33 -7.45
C PHE A 38 -4.49 0.06 -7.50
N GLY A 39 -5.02 0.49 -6.37
CA GLY A 39 -5.57 1.83 -6.23
C GLY A 39 -5.08 2.44 -4.92
N VAL A 40 -4.73 3.71 -4.96
CA VAL A 40 -4.23 4.43 -3.80
C VAL A 40 -5.29 5.40 -3.31
N SER A 41 -5.55 5.39 -2.02
CA SER A 41 -6.48 6.32 -1.40
C SER A 41 -5.73 7.13 -0.36
N VAL A 42 -5.74 8.44 -0.53
CA VAL A 42 -5.16 9.38 0.43
C VAL A 42 -6.28 10.27 0.94
N GLU A 43 -6.56 10.20 2.22
CA GLU A 43 -7.62 11.00 2.81
C GLU A 43 -7.04 11.99 3.80
N GLY A 44 -7.45 13.23 3.68
CA GLY A 44 -7.04 14.29 4.58
C GLY A 44 -8.14 14.63 5.56
N THR A 45 -7.73 14.95 6.77
CA THR A 45 -8.62 15.53 7.76
C THR A 45 -8.33 17.01 7.81
N ASN A 46 -9.34 17.82 7.48
CA ASN A 46 -9.20 19.27 7.39
C ASN A 46 -10.15 19.95 8.34
N GLU A 47 -9.66 20.98 8.99
CA GLU A 47 -10.46 21.77 9.90
C GLU A 47 -10.72 23.14 9.29
N GLU A 48 -11.93 23.62 9.41
CA GLU A 48 -12.37 24.89 8.84
C GLU A 48 -12.84 25.82 9.96
N TRP A 49 -12.51 27.11 9.85
CA TRP A 49 -13.03 28.11 10.81
C TRP A 49 -13.17 29.45 10.10
N TYR A 50 -13.96 30.33 10.72
CA TYR A 50 -14.27 31.65 10.18
C TYR A 50 -13.69 32.71 11.11
N PRO A 51 -12.47 33.21 10.85
CA PRO A 51 -11.87 34.22 11.70
C PRO A 51 -12.57 35.59 11.51
N LEU A 52 -12.50 36.41 12.51
CA LEU A 52 -13.13 37.73 12.47
C LEU A 52 -12.50 38.69 11.47
N ASP A 53 -11.22 38.47 11.17
CA ASP A 53 -10.45 39.37 10.31
C ASP A 53 -10.43 38.97 8.83
N GLN A 54 -11.28 38.04 8.42
CA GLN A 54 -11.36 37.57 7.05
C GLN A 54 -12.65 37.88 6.34
N GLU A 55 -13.43 38.83 6.88
CA GLU A 55 -14.68 39.33 6.26
C GLU A 55 -15.66 38.22 5.91
N GLY A 56 -15.74 37.20 6.75
CA GLY A 56 -16.67 36.08 6.54
C GLY A 56 -16.12 34.97 5.67
N TRP A 57 -14.84 35.04 5.23
CA TRP A 57 -14.24 33.97 4.48
C TRP A 57 -13.62 32.94 5.40
N ALA A 58 -13.82 31.67 5.04
CA ALA A 58 -13.31 30.57 5.82
C ALA A 58 -11.81 30.38 5.61
N ARG A 59 -11.12 29.94 6.66
CA ARG A 59 -9.77 29.42 6.56
C ARG A 59 -9.81 27.93 6.85
N GLN A 60 -8.88 27.19 6.28
CA GLN A 60 -8.82 25.75 6.45
C GLN A 60 -7.38 25.32 6.72
N ALA A 61 -7.24 24.26 7.50
CA ALA A 61 -5.94 23.67 7.79
C ALA A 61 -6.06 22.17 7.73
N ASN A 62 -5.04 21.51 7.18
CA ASN A 62 -4.98 20.05 7.20
C ASN A 62 -4.42 19.62 8.54
N THR A 63 -5.15 18.78 9.27
CA THR A 63 -4.76 18.33 10.59
C THR A 63 -4.35 16.87 10.64
N GLY A 64 -4.53 16.14 9.54
CA GLY A 64 -4.12 14.75 9.51
C GLY A 64 -4.32 14.13 8.15
N LYS A 65 -3.74 12.96 7.96
CA LYS A 65 -3.91 12.18 6.73
C LYS A 65 -3.90 10.70 7.05
N LYS A 66 -4.56 9.94 6.20
CA LYS A 66 -4.43 8.48 6.22
C LYS A 66 -4.34 7.99 4.79
N MET A 67 -3.65 6.90 4.61
CA MET A 67 -3.46 6.27 3.32
C MET A 67 -3.80 4.81 3.35
N SER A 68 -4.26 4.31 2.22
CA SER A 68 -4.42 2.87 2.02
C SER A 68 -4.18 2.58 0.55
N ILE A 69 -3.78 1.34 0.27
CA ILE A 69 -3.62 0.86 -1.10
C ILE A 69 -4.40 -0.43 -1.21
N SER A 70 -5.32 -0.48 -2.18
CA SER A 70 -6.07 -1.69 -2.47
C SER A 70 -5.44 -2.40 -3.65
N PHE A 71 -5.37 -3.73 -3.57
CA PHE A 71 -4.75 -4.56 -4.59
C PHE A 71 -5.71 -5.62 -5.07
N SER A 72 -5.60 -5.94 -6.35
CA SER A 72 -6.33 -7.03 -6.96
C SER A 72 -5.37 -7.79 -7.87
N GLY A 73 -5.44 -9.10 -7.86
CA GLY A 73 -4.55 -9.91 -8.68
C GLY A 73 -4.96 -11.37 -8.63
N LYS A 74 -4.00 -12.24 -8.91
CA LYS A 74 -4.21 -13.68 -8.94
C LYS A 74 -3.50 -14.35 -7.78
N ARG A 75 -4.13 -15.40 -7.25
CA ARG A 75 -3.53 -16.20 -6.20
C ARG A 75 -2.42 -17.07 -6.80
N HIS A 76 -1.21 -16.86 -6.34
CA HIS A 76 -0.02 -17.57 -6.84
C HIS A 76 0.55 -18.43 -5.72
N PHE A 77 0.20 -19.72 -5.72
CA PHE A 77 0.73 -20.65 -4.73
C PHE A 77 2.23 -20.85 -4.94
N GLY A 78 2.99 -20.74 -3.87
CA GLY A 78 4.44 -20.88 -3.91
C GLY A 78 5.23 -19.58 -3.96
N ASP A 79 4.58 -18.46 -4.23
CA ASP A 79 5.25 -17.17 -4.17
C ASP A 79 5.25 -16.65 -2.72
N PRO A 80 6.42 -16.36 -2.14
CA PRO A 80 6.48 -15.97 -0.72
C PRO A 80 5.59 -14.78 -0.35
N GLY A 81 5.58 -13.72 -1.16
CA GLY A 81 4.75 -12.54 -0.87
C GLY A 81 3.27 -12.82 -0.99
N ASN A 82 2.88 -13.49 -2.07
CA ASN A 82 1.48 -13.84 -2.32
C ASN A 82 0.97 -14.79 -1.23
N ASP A 83 1.77 -15.81 -0.88
CA ASP A 83 1.41 -16.76 0.17
C ASP A 83 1.30 -16.11 1.54
N TYR A 84 2.19 -15.16 1.85
CA TYR A 84 2.15 -14.47 3.12
C TYR A 84 0.83 -13.69 3.29
N ILE A 85 0.42 -12.99 2.24
CA ILE A 85 -0.81 -12.20 2.28
C ILE A 85 -2.03 -13.11 2.38
N ALA A 86 -2.06 -14.19 1.59
CA ALA A 86 -3.18 -15.14 1.65
C ALA A 86 -3.24 -15.85 3.01
N GLY A 87 -2.13 -15.99 3.70
CA GLY A 87 -2.07 -16.58 5.03
C GLY A 87 -2.75 -15.75 6.10
N MET A 88 -3.15 -14.51 5.81
CA MET A 88 -3.88 -13.68 6.76
C MET A 88 -5.33 -14.12 6.96
N ILE A 89 -5.78 -15.13 6.25
CA ILE A 89 -7.19 -15.57 6.27
C ILE A 89 -7.68 -15.93 7.68
N THR A 90 -6.79 -16.41 8.54
CA THR A 90 -7.14 -16.79 9.90
C THR A 90 -6.45 -15.96 10.97
N LYS A 91 -5.70 -14.93 10.57
CA LYS A 91 -4.94 -14.13 11.51
C LYS A 91 -5.66 -12.85 11.88
N THR A 92 -5.44 -12.40 13.10
CA THR A 92 -6.04 -11.17 13.62
C THR A 92 -5.03 -10.41 14.47
N GLY A 93 -5.36 -9.14 14.75
CA GLY A 93 -4.56 -8.32 15.63
C GLY A 93 -3.15 -8.09 15.10
N LYS A 94 -2.16 -8.27 15.96
CA LYS A 94 -0.79 -7.99 15.61
C LYS A 94 -0.20 -8.92 14.55
N ASP A 95 -0.83 -10.07 14.34
CA ASP A 95 -0.39 -11.00 13.30
C ASP A 95 -0.63 -10.44 11.89
N CYS A 96 -1.50 -9.45 11.76
CA CYS A 96 -1.76 -8.78 10.50
C CYS A 96 -0.86 -7.55 10.28
N GLU A 97 -0.04 -7.20 11.27
CA GLU A 97 0.85 -6.05 11.18
C GLU A 97 2.14 -6.41 10.48
N THR A 98 2.53 -5.59 9.52
CA THR A 98 3.78 -5.78 8.81
C THR A 98 4.27 -4.45 8.24
N SER A 99 5.25 -4.49 7.36
CA SER A 99 5.72 -3.31 6.64
C SER A 99 5.77 -3.63 5.16
N PHE A 100 5.77 -2.58 4.36
CA PHE A 100 5.75 -2.71 2.90
C PHE A 100 6.74 -1.75 2.28
N GLU A 101 7.02 -1.98 1.00
CA GLU A 101 7.83 -1.07 0.20
C GLU A 101 7.21 -0.96 -1.18
N TRP A 102 6.94 0.27 -1.59
CA TRP A 102 6.43 0.57 -2.93
C TRP A 102 7.51 1.33 -3.68
N THR A 103 8.02 0.73 -4.74
CA THR A 103 9.00 1.38 -5.63
C THR A 103 8.25 1.97 -6.81
N LEU A 104 8.31 3.29 -6.94
CA LEU A 104 7.64 3.98 -8.03
C LEU A 104 8.48 3.91 -9.31
N PRO A 105 7.88 4.18 -10.48
CA PRO A 105 8.60 4.04 -11.75
C PRO A 105 9.82 4.94 -11.91
N ASP A 106 9.84 6.07 -11.22
CA ASP A 106 10.98 6.99 -11.29
C ASP A 106 12.14 6.62 -10.36
N GLY A 107 11.98 5.52 -9.61
CA GLY A 107 13.00 5.04 -8.69
C GLY A 107 12.80 5.50 -7.25
N SER A 108 11.85 6.39 -7.00
CA SER A 108 11.54 6.77 -5.62
C SER A 108 10.82 5.63 -4.89
N LYS A 109 10.85 5.67 -3.57
CA LYS A 109 10.26 4.62 -2.74
C LYS A 109 9.39 5.19 -1.64
N LEU A 110 8.32 4.49 -1.36
CA LEU A 110 7.46 4.79 -0.21
C LEU A 110 7.38 3.52 0.63
N ALA A 111 7.82 3.61 1.88
CA ALA A 111 7.86 2.45 2.76
C ALA A 111 7.29 2.84 4.12
N GLY A 112 6.74 1.86 4.81
CA GLY A 112 6.20 2.10 6.13
C GLY A 112 5.50 0.89 6.70
N ASN A 113 4.92 1.10 7.87
CA ASN A 113 4.15 0.06 8.55
C ASN A 113 2.73 0.03 8.01
N CYS A 114 2.17 -1.17 7.95
CA CYS A 114 0.81 -1.35 7.47
C CYS A 114 0.14 -2.53 8.15
N ILE A 115 -1.16 -2.60 7.96
CA ILE A 115 -1.98 -3.74 8.38
C ILE A 115 -2.55 -4.35 7.11
N ILE A 116 -2.48 -5.67 6.99
CA ILE A 116 -3.04 -6.37 5.85
C ILE A 116 -4.51 -6.68 6.12
N ASN A 117 -5.37 -6.17 5.25
CA ASN A 117 -6.80 -6.47 5.29
C ASN A 117 -7.13 -7.34 4.09
N LEU A 118 -7.22 -8.65 4.31
CA LEU A 118 -7.47 -9.61 3.25
C LEU A 118 -8.97 -9.64 2.95
N THR A 119 -9.32 -9.38 1.70
CA THR A 119 -10.73 -9.31 1.30
C THR A 119 -11.17 -10.51 0.45
N ASN A 120 -10.27 -11.07 -0.37
CA ASN A 120 -10.60 -12.24 -1.18
C ASN A 120 -9.37 -13.11 -1.37
N PRO A 121 -9.27 -14.24 -0.68
CA PRO A 121 -8.10 -15.10 -0.76
C PRO A 121 -8.18 -16.19 -1.84
N GLY A 122 -9.10 -16.09 -2.79
CA GLY A 122 -9.15 -17.09 -3.86
C GLY A 122 -10.51 -17.35 -4.48
N GLY A 123 -11.52 -16.55 -4.11
CA GLY A 123 -12.87 -16.74 -4.67
C GLY A 123 -13.00 -16.30 -6.11
N GLY A 124 -14.00 -16.81 -6.80
CA GLY A 124 -14.29 -16.44 -8.18
C GLY A 124 -15.16 -17.49 -8.85
N ASP A 125 -15.44 -17.26 -10.14
CA ASP A 125 -16.22 -18.23 -10.92
C ASP A 125 -15.41 -19.49 -11.22
N SER A 126 -16.09 -20.60 -11.46
CA SER A 126 -15.43 -21.89 -11.64
C SER A 126 -14.49 -21.91 -12.84
N THR A 127 -14.72 -21.07 -13.84
CA THR A 127 -13.88 -20.99 -15.03
C THR A 127 -12.82 -19.91 -14.94
N SER A 128 -12.79 -19.13 -13.85
CA SER A 128 -11.82 -18.07 -13.65
C SER A 128 -10.63 -18.58 -12.84
N LEU A 129 -9.50 -17.91 -12.98
CA LEU A 129 -8.36 -18.19 -12.09
C LEU A 129 -8.63 -17.61 -10.72
N MET A 130 -8.08 -18.24 -9.69
CA MET A 130 -8.29 -17.79 -8.32
C MET A 130 -7.77 -16.37 -8.14
N ALA A 131 -8.57 -15.51 -7.53
CA ALA A 131 -8.20 -14.13 -7.29
C ALA A 131 -7.54 -13.96 -5.93
N LEU A 132 -6.74 -12.90 -5.81
CA LEU A 132 -6.23 -12.45 -4.52
C LEU A 132 -6.50 -10.95 -4.43
N GLU A 133 -7.31 -10.56 -3.45
CA GLU A 133 -7.65 -9.15 -3.23
C GLU A 133 -7.42 -8.79 -1.78
N PHE A 134 -6.78 -7.68 -1.55
CA PHE A 134 -6.46 -7.23 -0.20
C PHE A 134 -6.20 -5.73 -0.20
N GLU A 135 -6.12 -5.18 1.01
CA GLU A 135 -5.77 -3.78 1.21
C GLU A 135 -4.62 -3.68 2.20
N LEU A 136 -3.73 -2.73 1.96
CA LEU A 136 -2.71 -2.37 2.94
C LEU A 136 -3.15 -1.05 3.56
N LEU A 137 -3.49 -1.09 4.85
CA LEU A 137 -3.89 0.09 5.61
C LEU A 137 -2.65 0.63 6.30
N PHE A 138 -2.26 1.85 5.96
CA PHE A 138 -1.05 2.45 6.51
C PHE A 138 -1.22 2.73 8.00
N ASP A 139 -0.23 2.31 8.78
CA ASP A 139 -0.21 2.54 10.21
C ASP A 139 0.88 3.56 10.51
N GLY A 140 0.48 4.82 10.56
CA GLY A 140 1.38 5.93 10.77
C GLY A 140 1.86 6.55 9.46
N LYS A 141 2.81 7.44 9.57
CA LYS A 141 3.35 8.17 8.42
C LYS A 141 4.35 7.31 7.65
N PRO A 142 4.16 7.11 6.35
CA PRO A 142 5.15 6.39 5.56
C PRO A 142 6.41 7.23 5.33
N THR A 143 7.51 6.55 5.05
CA THR A 143 8.78 7.20 4.73
C THR A 143 8.93 7.27 3.23
N TYR A 144 9.11 8.48 2.71
CA TYR A 144 9.34 8.70 1.29
C TYR A 144 10.83 8.91 1.03
N THR A 145 11.38 8.14 0.12
CA THR A 145 12.79 8.28 -0.32
C THR A 145 12.79 8.71 -1.77
N PRO A 146 13.30 9.91 -2.08
CA PRO A 146 13.36 10.37 -3.48
C PRO A 146 14.24 9.48 -4.34
N ALA A 147 14.01 9.53 -5.64
CA ALA A 147 14.85 8.80 -6.59
C ALA A 147 16.29 9.29 -6.52
N ALA A 148 17.22 8.34 -6.58
CA ALA A 148 18.65 8.68 -6.63
C ALA A 148 19.00 9.28 -8.00
N GLU A 149 19.90 10.25 -8.00
CA GLU A 149 20.40 10.86 -9.23
C GLU A 149 21.73 10.27 -9.66
#